data_1e7422365fed4d88e6bc48451e5b544a
#
_entry.id   1e7422365fed4d88e6bc48451e5b544a
#
_cell.length_a   1.000
_cell.length_b   1.000
_cell.length_c   1.000
_cell.angle_alpha   90.00
_cell.angle_beta   90.00
_cell.angle_gamma   90.00
#
_symmetry.space_group_name_H-M   'P 1'
#
loop_
_entity.id
_entity.type
_entity.pdbx_description
1 polymer ?
#
loop_
_entity_poly.entity_id
_entity_poly.type
_entity_poly.pdbx_seq_one_letter_code
_entity_poly.pdbx_strand_id
1 'polypeptide(L)'
;YDDLYADIILWQDKGWVDYIVPQIYWNIGTKVADYDVLANWWNDYCNKRPLYIGQDVERTVKGVSTINSNEHQMRQKYQIQRSLSNISGSCQWYAAAVVNNPGNYATVLKNEIHRYPSLQPKMDFIDKKAPKKPKKVRIELINNKTYLRWNSPKGKKEMDKAKQYVVYIFEPGEEIDLS
;
A
#
# COMPACT_ATOMS: atom_id res chain seq x y z
N TYR A 1 21.89 0.69 15.00
CA TYR A 1 22.31 2.08 15.24
C TYR A 1 23.82 2.24 15.08
N ASP A 2 24.61 1.45 15.79
CA ASP A 2 26.05 1.67 15.92
C ASP A 2 26.83 1.53 14.61
N ASP A 3 26.41 0.65 13.71
CA ASP A 3 27.07 0.44 12.42
C ASP A 3 26.87 1.59 11.43
N LEU A 4 25.70 2.25 11.48
CA LEU A 4 25.31 3.27 10.50
C LEU A 4 25.06 4.64 11.13
N TYR A 5 25.11 4.77 12.43
CA TYR A 5 24.74 5.96 13.19
C TYR A 5 23.37 6.52 12.81
N ALA A 6 22.42 5.62 12.46
CA ALA A 6 21.10 5.95 11.99
C ALA A 6 20.03 5.49 12.97
N ASP A 7 19.41 6.42 13.68
CA ASP A 7 18.32 6.17 14.62
C ASP A 7 16.97 6.46 13.96
N ILE A 8 16.46 5.50 13.20
CA ILE A 8 15.20 5.65 12.45
C ILE A 8 14.00 5.85 13.38
N ILE A 9 14.03 5.22 14.56
CA ILE A 9 12.96 5.37 15.56
C ILE A 9 12.94 6.81 16.09
N LEU A 10 14.11 7.37 16.42
CA LEU A 10 14.21 8.77 16.80
C LEU A 10 13.73 9.71 15.69
N TRP A 11 14.07 9.43 14.43
CA TRP A 11 13.69 10.30 13.31
C TRP A 11 12.18 10.40 13.13
N GLN A 12 11.44 9.29 13.25
CA GLN A 12 9.99 9.33 13.22
C GLN A 12 9.41 10.04 14.44
N ASP A 13 10.00 9.84 15.63
CA ASP A 13 9.55 10.44 16.87
C ASP A 13 9.71 11.97 16.86
N LYS A 14 10.80 12.44 16.29
CA LYS A 14 11.08 13.87 16.11
C LYS A 14 10.39 14.49 14.89
N GLY A 15 9.78 13.68 14.03
CA GLY A 15 9.13 14.16 12.82
C GLY A 15 10.09 14.64 11.73
N TRP A 16 11.32 14.10 11.71
CA TRP A 16 12.32 14.48 10.72
C TRP A 16 12.14 13.79 9.37
N VAL A 17 11.30 12.76 9.33
CA VAL A 17 10.95 12.03 8.12
C VAL A 17 9.42 11.99 7.97
N ASP A 18 8.94 11.93 6.72
CA ASP A 18 7.52 11.87 6.40
C ASP A 18 7.02 10.43 6.26
N TYR A 19 7.88 9.49 5.90
CA TYR A 19 7.58 8.06 5.80
C TYR A 19 8.87 7.25 5.95
N ILE A 20 8.74 5.94 6.15
CA ILE A 20 9.84 5.00 6.35
C ILE A 20 9.71 3.86 5.35
N VAL A 21 10.82 3.45 4.73
CA VAL A 21 10.88 2.34 3.77
C VAL A 21 12.07 1.43 4.09
N PRO A 22 11.95 0.49 5.04
CA PRO A 22 13.00 -0.48 5.29
C PRO A 22 13.15 -1.43 4.12
N GLN A 23 14.38 -1.74 3.74
CA GLN A 23 14.71 -2.69 2.69
C GLN A 23 14.70 -4.11 3.26
N ILE A 24 13.54 -4.77 3.25
CA ILE A 24 13.41 -6.17 3.69
C ILE A 24 13.44 -7.06 2.45
N TYR A 25 14.64 -7.30 1.92
CA TYR A 25 14.84 -8.00 0.65
C TYR A 25 14.93 -9.53 0.76
N TRP A 26 15.02 -10.05 1.98
CA TRP A 26 15.15 -11.49 2.22
C TRP A 26 13.82 -12.21 2.06
N ASN A 27 13.90 -13.51 1.89
CA ASN A 27 12.73 -14.37 1.81
C ASN A 27 12.25 -14.76 3.21
N ILE A 28 10.99 -15.14 3.30
CA ILE A 28 10.42 -15.76 4.50
C ILE A 28 11.20 -17.04 4.79
N GLY A 29 11.57 -17.27 6.05
CA GLY A 29 12.39 -18.40 6.48
C GLY A 29 13.90 -18.18 6.35
N THR A 30 14.38 -17.00 5.97
CA THR A 30 15.81 -16.69 5.92
C THR A 30 16.39 -16.62 7.34
N LYS A 31 17.21 -17.58 7.71
CA LYS A 31 17.67 -17.82 9.09
C LYS A 31 18.22 -16.57 9.82
N VAL A 32 18.93 -15.70 9.13
CA VAL A 32 19.60 -14.52 9.73
C VAL A 32 18.81 -13.22 9.56
N ALA A 33 17.78 -13.22 8.70
CA ALA A 33 17.00 -12.02 8.38
C ALA A 33 15.64 -12.45 7.80
N ASP A 34 14.82 -13.13 8.59
CA ASP A 34 13.51 -13.59 8.17
C ASP A 34 12.59 -12.40 7.87
N TYR A 35 11.97 -12.43 6.71
CA TYR A 35 11.05 -11.38 6.27
C TYR A 35 9.91 -11.16 7.27
N ASP A 36 9.30 -12.22 7.75
CA ASP A 36 8.17 -12.15 8.68
C ASP A 36 8.60 -11.49 10.01
N VAL A 37 9.70 -11.95 10.57
CA VAL A 37 10.26 -11.39 11.81
C VAL A 37 10.57 -9.90 11.64
N LEU A 38 11.21 -9.51 10.53
CA LEU A 38 11.55 -8.12 10.28
C LEU A 38 10.33 -7.25 10.02
N ALA A 39 9.34 -7.74 9.26
CA ALA A 39 8.10 -6.99 9.01
C ALA A 39 7.31 -6.72 10.30
N ASN A 40 7.20 -7.71 11.17
CA ASN A 40 6.59 -7.56 12.50
C ASN A 40 7.36 -6.54 13.35
N TRP A 41 8.67 -6.63 13.41
CA TRP A 41 9.49 -5.69 14.16
C TRP A 41 9.26 -4.24 13.68
N TRP A 42 9.33 -4.00 12.37
CA TRP A 42 9.08 -2.68 11.81
C TRP A 42 7.66 -2.19 12.08
N ASN A 43 6.66 -3.07 12.00
CA ASN A 43 5.27 -2.75 12.33
C ASN A 43 5.13 -2.27 13.78
N ASP A 44 5.81 -2.91 14.72
CA ASP A 44 5.69 -2.60 16.14
C ASP A 44 6.38 -1.28 16.51
N TYR A 45 7.51 -0.99 15.87
CA TYR A 45 8.34 0.18 16.22
C TYR A 45 8.10 1.40 15.32
N CYS A 46 7.52 1.26 14.13
CA CYS A 46 7.25 2.34 13.20
C CYS A 46 5.75 2.62 13.07
N ASN A 47 5.19 3.37 14.01
CA ASN A 47 3.75 3.66 14.09
C ASN A 47 3.41 5.17 14.09
N LYS A 48 4.40 6.06 13.95
CA LYS A 48 4.19 7.52 13.93
C LYS A 48 4.28 8.12 12.53
N ARG A 49 4.74 7.34 11.57
CA ARG A 49 4.84 7.73 10.15
C ARG A 49 4.39 6.56 9.28
N PRO A 50 3.87 6.81 8.07
CA PRO A 50 3.57 5.76 7.12
C PRO A 50 4.77 4.84 6.91
N LEU A 51 4.56 3.55 7.04
CA LEU A 51 5.56 2.50 6.85
C LEU A 51 5.27 1.76 5.54
N TYR A 52 6.25 1.71 4.65
CA TYR A 52 6.19 0.93 3.42
C TYR A 52 7.31 -0.09 3.43
N ILE A 53 7.05 -1.31 3.01
CA ILE A 53 8.09 -2.33 2.96
C ILE A 53 8.78 -2.31 1.60
N GLY A 54 10.10 -2.07 1.60
CA GLY A 54 10.95 -2.22 0.42
C GLY A 54 11.12 -3.70 0.09
N GLN A 55 10.76 -4.10 -1.14
CA GLN A 55 10.83 -5.48 -1.61
C GLN A 55 11.77 -5.62 -2.80
N ASP A 56 12.55 -6.69 -2.83
CA ASP A 56 13.33 -7.10 -3.98
C ASP A 56 12.51 -8.05 -4.85
N VAL A 57 12.16 -7.60 -6.06
CA VAL A 57 11.33 -8.32 -7.03
C VAL A 57 12.03 -9.62 -7.47
N GLU A 58 13.28 -9.51 -7.90
CA GLU A 58 14.01 -10.66 -8.44
C GLU A 58 14.28 -11.73 -7.38
N ARG A 59 14.70 -11.30 -6.19
CA ARG A 59 14.97 -12.21 -5.09
C ARG A 59 13.70 -12.90 -4.61
N THR A 60 12.58 -12.16 -4.59
CA THR A 60 11.28 -12.73 -4.24
C THR A 60 10.84 -13.81 -5.22
N VAL A 61 11.05 -13.60 -6.53
CA VAL A 61 10.69 -14.59 -7.55
C VAL A 61 11.62 -15.81 -7.53
N LYS A 62 12.92 -15.59 -7.37
CA LYS A 62 13.92 -16.68 -7.34
C LYS A 62 13.76 -17.62 -6.15
N GLY A 63 13.11 -17.18 -5.08
CA GLY A 63 12.98 -17.95 -3.84
C GLY A 63 11.92 -19.04 -3.84
N VAL A 64 11.24 -19.31 -4.98
CA VAL A 64 10.08 -20.19 -5.01
C VAL A 64 9.99 -21.05 -6.27
N SER A 65 9.26 -22.15 -6.13
CA SER A 65 9.05 -23.11 -7.21
C SER A 65 8.08 -22.61 -8.29
N THR A 66 6.98 -21.97 -7.91
CA THR A 66 6.00 -21.41 -8.85
C THR A 66 5.33 -20.17 -8.31
N ILE A 67 5.07 -19.19 -9.20
CA ILE A 67 4.37 -17.96 -8.84
C ILE A 67 2.87 -18.18 -8.57
N ASN A 68 2.31 -19.27 -9.03
CA ASN A 68 0.88 -19.57 -8.93
C ASN A 68 0.51 -20.39 -7.68
N SER A 69 1.49 -20.84 -6.89
CA SER A 69 1.22 -21.56 -5.65
C SER A 69 0.86 -20.60 -4.52
N ASN A 70 0.01 -21.05 -3.57
CA ASN A 70 -0.28 -20.31 -2.35
C ASN A 70 0.96 -20.13 -1.47
N GLU A 71 1.97 -20.96 -1.65
CA GLU A 71 3.25 -20.93 -0.93
C GLU A 71 4.25 -19.97 -1.57
N HIS A 72 3.87 -19.28 -2.67
CA HIS A 72 4.77 -18.35 -3.32
C HIS A 72 5.12 -17.17 -2.41
N GLN A 73 6.41 -16.90 -2.29
CA GLN A 73 6.95 -15.85 -1.41
C GLN A 73 6.27 -14.49 -1.59
N MET A 74 5.93 -14.12 -2.82
CA MET A 74 5.25 -12.87 -3.10
C MET A 74 3.89 -12.78 -2.38
N ARG A 75 3.02 -13.79 -2.57
CA ARG A 75 1.69 -13.80 -1.95
C ARG A 75 1.77 -13.81 -0.43
N GLN A 76 2.67 -14.63 0.12
CA GLN A 76 2.89 -14.72 1.56
C GLN A 76 3.40 -13.39 2.14
N LYS A 77 4.37 -12.73 1.48
CA LYS A 77 4.86 -11.40 1.90
C LYS A 77 3.75 -10.36 1.93
N TYR A 78 2.88 -10.33 0.92
CA TYR A 78 1.75 -9.41 0.91
C TYR A 78 0.65 -9.77 1.92
N GLN A 79 0.43 -11.05 2.20
CA GLN A 79 -0.47 -11.47 3.29
C GLN A 79 0.04 -10.98 4.64
N ILE A 80 1.34 -11.14 4.92
CA ILE A 80 1.98 -10.60 6.13
C ILE A 80 1.79 -9.08 6.20
N GLN A 81 2.12 -8.34 5.13
CA GLN A 81 1.94 -6.89 5.13
C GLN A 81 0.51 -6.45 5.43
N ARG A 82 -0.49 -7.13 4.86
CA ARG A 82 -1.91 -6.81 5.06
C ARG A 82 -2.44 -7.18 6.44
N SER A 83 -1.82 -8.13 7.13
CA SER A 83 -2.18 -8.47 8.51
C SER A 83 -1.60 -7.49 9.54
N LEU A 84 -0.65 -6.63 9.14
CA LEU A 84 0.07 -5.72 10.01
C LEU A 84 -0.44 -4.28 9.84
N SER A 85 -1.09 -3.75 10.87
CA SER A 85 -1.89 -2.52 10.82
C SER A 85 -1.11 -1.24 10.52
N ASN A 86 0.19 -1.19 10.81
CA ASN A 86 1.01 -0.01 10.58
C ASN A 86 1.69 0.00 9.21
N ILE A 87 1.63 -1.11 8.46
CA ILE A 87 2.19 -1.18 7.12
C ILE A 87 1.20 -0.61 6.11
N SER A 88 1.56 0.50 5.50
CA SER A 88 0.73 1.26 4.56
C SER A 88 0.87 0.80 3.10
N GLY A 89 1.84 -0.05 2.80
CA GLY A 89 2.09 -0.54 1.45
C GLY A 89 3.52 -1.00 1.22
N SER A 90 3.91 -1.09 -0.05
CA SER A 90 5.23 -1.57 -0.44
C SER A 90 5.90 -0.71 -1.52
N CYS A 91 7.23 -0.72 -1.52
CA CYS A 91 8.07 -0.13 -2.53
C CYS A 91 8.85 -1.24 -3.25
N GLN A 92 8.75 -1.28 -4.59
CA GLN A 92 9.36 -2.36 -5.38
C GLN A 92 10.78 -1.99 -5.81
N TRP A 93 11.74 -2.80 -5.49
CA TRP A 93 13.09 -2.70 -5.99
C TRP A 93 13.27 -3.74 -7.12
N TYR A 94 13.52 -3.38 -8.32
CA TYR A 94 13.58 -2.02 -8.83
C TYR A 94 12.61 -1.89 -10.02
N ALA A 95 12.38 -0.69 -10.54
CA ALA A 95 11.35 -0.45 -11.57
C ALA A 95 11.51 -1.35 -12.81
N ALA A 96 12.73 -1.49 -13.34
CA ALA A 96 12.98 -2.35 -14.50
C ALA A 96 12.67 -3.82 -14.21
N ALA A 97 12.91 -4.31 -12.98
CA ALA A 97 12.53 -5.68 -12.61
C ALA A 97 11.02 -5.87 -12.64
N VAL A 98 10.23 -4.88 -12.21
CA VAL A 98 8.76 -4.94 -12.33
C VAL A 98 8.34 -4.93 -13.80
N VAL A 99 8.92 -4.05 -14.62
CA VAL A 99 8.60 -3.94 -16.05
C VAL A 99 8.94 -5.23 -16.81
N ASN A 100 10.06 -5.85 -16.51
CA ASN A 100 10.47 -7.13 -17.11
C ASN A 100 9.59 -8.31 -16.69
N ASN A 101 8.76 -8.14 -15.67
CA ASN A 101 7.77 -9.12 -15.22
C ASN A 101 8.32 -10.54 -15.00
N PRO A 102 9.43 -10.73 -14.28
CA PRO A 102 9.99 -12.06 -14.05
C PRO A 102 8.98 -12.94 -13.30
N GLY A 103 8.79 -14.17 -13.75
CA GLY A 103 7.86 -15.11 -13.14
C GLY A 103 6.43 -14.59 -12.99
N ASN A 104 5.97 -13.70 -13.88
CA ASN A 104 4.66 -13.03 -13.83
C ASN A 104 4.43 -12.13 -12.59
N TYR A 105 5.49 -11.63 -11.96
CA TYR A 105 5.40 -10.80 -10.76
C TYR A 105 4.44 -9.60 -10.93
N ALA A 106 4.64 -8.78 -11.97
CA ALA A 106 3.79 -7.62 -12.23
C ALA A 106 2.35 -8.00 -12.59
N THR A 107 2.16 -9.15 -13.26
CA THR A 107 0.82 -9.68 -13.58
C THR A 107 0.06 -10.04 -12.32
N VAL A 108 0.68 -10.75 -11.38
CA VAL A 108 0.09 -11.11 -10.07
C VAL A 108 -0.14 -9.84 -9.24
N LEU A 109 0.83 -8.92 -9.22
CA LEU A 109 0.70 -7.65 -8.50
C LEU A 109 -0.54 -6.88 -8.97
N LYS A 110 -0.72 -6.73 -10.29
CA LYS A 110 -1.83 -5.98 -10.89
C LYS A 110 -3.18 -6.68 -10.72
N ASN A 111 -3.24 -7.99 -10.98
CA ASN A 111 -4.52 -8.69 -11.12
C ASN A 111 -5.05 -9.26 -9.80
N GLU A 112 -4.19 -9.49 -8.82
CA GLU A 112 -4.56 -10.11 -7.54
C GLU A 112 -4.35 -9.15 -6.37
N ILE A 113 -3.12 -8.63 -6.21
CA ILE A 113 -2.73 -7.90 -5.01
C ILE A 113 -3.22 -6.45 -5.03
N HIS A 114 -3.02 -5.75 -6.14
CA HIS A 114 -3.45 -4.37 -6.36
C HIS A 114 -4.56 -4.28 -7.42
N ARG A 115 -5.49 -5.24 -7.39
CA ARG A 115 -6.61 -5.31 -8.32
C ARG A 115 -7.48 -4.04 -8.30
N TYR A 116 -7.63 -3.46 -7.12
CA TYR A 116 -8.41 -2.25 -6.92
C TYR A 116 -7.50 -1.07 -6.58
N PRO A 117 -7.83 0.14 -7.05
CA PRO A 117 -7.15 1.33 -6.61
C PRO A 117 -7.31 1.54 -5.10
N SER A 118 -6.26 1.99 -4.45
CA SER A 118 -6.30 2.40 -3.04
C SER A 118 -6.05 3.89 -2.89
N LEU A 119 -6.57 4.47 -1.81
CA LEU A 119 -6.21 5.82 -1.41
C LEU A 119 -4.81 5.84 -0.81
N GLN A 120 -4.15 6.98 -0.93
CA GLN A 120 -2.91 7.20 -0.20
C GLN A 120 -3.17 7.21 1.31
N PRO A 121 -2.24 6.72 2.13
CA PRO A 121 -2.35 6.81 3.58
C PRO A 121 -2.53 8.25 4.05
N LYS A 122 -3.27 8.43 5.13
CA LYS A 122 -3.44 9.73 5.76
C LYS A 122 -2.10 10.20 6.32
N MET A 123 -1.80 11.46 6.08
CA MET A 123 -0.64 12.15 6.65
C MET A 123 -1.11 13.21 7.63
N ASP A 124 -1.73 12.78 8.73
CA ASP A 124 -2.36 13.66 9.73
C ASP A 124 -1.37 14.65 10.38
N PHE A 125 -0.09 14.35 10.31
CA PHE A 125 0.98 15.26 10.76
C PHE A 125 1.21 16.43 9.80
N ILE A 126 0.72 16.35 8.55
CA ILE A 126 0.75 17.45 7.56
C ILE A 126 -0.59 18.18 7.56
N ASP A 127 -1.71 17.45 7.38
CA ASP A 127 -3.06 18.01 7.40
C ASP A 127 -4.07 16.96 7.89
N LYS A 128 -4.78 17.31 8.96
CA LYS A 128 -5.85 16.48 9.54
C LYS A 128 -7.22 16.72 8.93
N LYS A 129 -7.35 17.74 8.09
CA LYS A 129 -8.64 18.18 7.59
C LYS A 129 -9.04 17.40 6.35
N ALA A 130 -10.03 16.53 6.51
CA ALA A 130 -10.59 15.81 5.38
C ALA A 130 -11.27 16.75 4.36
N PRO A 131 -11.17 16.45 3.04
CA PRO A 131 -11.96 17.13 2.02
C PRO A 131 -13.45 17.03 2.31
N LYS A 132 -14.22 18.04 1.88
CA LYS A 132 -15.68 17.99 2.00
C LYS A 132 -16.26 16.87 1.12
N LYS A 133 -17.39 16.31 1.53
CA LYS A 133 -18.10 15.27 0.77
C LYS A 133 -18.54 15.77 -0.60
N PRO A 134 -18.55 14.90 -1.64
CA PRO A 134 -19.17 15.20 -2.93
C PRO A 134 -20.64 15.63 -2.76
N LYS A 135 -21.09 16.51 -3.65
CA LYS A 135 -22.48 16.98 -3.65
C LYS A 135 -23.19 16.57 -4.93
N LYS A 136 -24.52 16.49 -4.87
CA LYS A 136 -25.37 16.15 -6.03
C LYS A 136 -24.90 14.87 -6.75
N VAL A 137 -24.59 13.85 -5.93
CA VAL A 137 -24.27 12.52 -6.46
C VAL A 137 -25.52 11.94 -7.11
N ARG A 138 -25.43 11.51 -8.39
CA ARG A 138 -26.52 10.96 -9.15
C ARG A 138 -26.05 9.95 -10.19
N ILE A 139 -26.91 9.03 -10.55
CA ILE A 139 -26.70 8.08 -11.63
C ILE A 139 -27.48 8.56 -12.84
N GLU A 140 -26.84 8.58 -14.01
CA GLU A 140 -27.45 8.93 -15.29
C GLU A 140 -27.23 7.80 -16.30
N LEU A 141 -28.27 7.43 -17.04
CA LEU A 141 -28.18 6.49 -18.15
C LEU A 141 -28.11 7.28 -19.46
N ILE A 142 -26.99 7.17 -20.17
CA ILE A 142 -26.76 7.87 -21.44
C ILE A 142 -26.26 6.84 -22.45
N ASN A 143 -26.96 6.69 -23.59
CA ASN A 143 -26.60 5.76 -24.65
C ASN A 143 -26.31 4.33 -24.12
N ASN A 144 -27.20 3.80 -23.28
CA ASN A 144 -27.08 2.49 -22.62
C ASN A 144 -25.83 2.31 -21.74
N LYS A 145 -25.20 3.39 -21.33
CA LYS A 145 -24.08 3.39 -20.37
C LYS A 145 -24.48 4.11 -19.10
N THR A 146 -24.16 3.51 -17.98
CA THR A 146 -24.43 4.09 -16.64
C THR A 146 -23.28 5.01 -16.26
N TYR A 147 -23.60 6.23 -15.87
CA TYR A 147 -22.66 7.23 -15.39
C TYR A 147 -22.98 7.63 -13.95
N LEU A 148 -21.97 7.59 -13.09
CA LEU A 148 -22.02 8.22 -11.77
C LEU A 148 -21.45 9.63 -11.88
N ARG A 149 -22.26 10.63 -11.51
CA ARG A 149 -21.84 12.04 -11.54
C ARG A 149 -21.99 12.71 -10.19
N TRP A 150 -21.12 13.65 -9.92
CA TRP A 150 -21.15 14.47 -8.72
C TRP A 150 -20.51 15.83 -8.94
N ASN A 151 -20.79 16.76 -8.03
CA ASN A 151 -20.09 18.04 -7.99
C ASN A 151 -18.92 17.92 -7.00
N SER A 152 -17.70 18.24 -7.47
CA SER A 152 -16.52 18.33 -6.63
C SER A 152 -16.71 19.36 -5.52
N PRO A 153 -16.35 19.05 -4.29
CA PRO A 153 -16.40 20.00 -3.21
C PRO A 153 -15.36 21.10 -3.39
N LYS A 154 -15.76 22.35 -3.09
CA LYS A 154 -14.81 23.47 -3.09
C LYS A 154 -13.99 23.47 -1.80
N GLY A 155 -12.68 23.48 -1.90
CA GLY A 155 -11.74 23.73 -0.81
C GLY A 155 -11.33 25.20 -0.74
N LYS A 156 -11.11 25.75 0.46
CA LYS A 156 -10.58 27.11 0.62
C LYS A 156 -9.07 27.17 0.32
N LYS A 157 -8.34 26.16 0.73
CA LYS A 157 -6.91 25.98 0.46
C LYS A 157 -6.71 24.85 -0.53
N GLU A 158 -5.54 24.76 -1.15
CA GLU A 158 -5.20 23.69 -2.10
C GLU A 158 -5.29 22.31 -1.45
N MET A 159 -4.82 22.17 -0.22
CA MET A 159 -4.88 20.92 0.54
C MET A 159 -6.30 20.51 0.97
N ASP A 160 -7.23 21.44 1.03
CA ASP A 160 -8.66 21.16 1.33
C ASP A 160 -9.42 20.59 0.09
N LYS A 161 -8.81 20.57 -1.08
CA LYS A 161 -9.45 20.10 -2.31
C LYS A 161 -9.36 18.57 -2.42
N ALA A 162 -10.45 17.92 -2.76
CA ALA A 162 -10.42 16.51 -3.12
C ALA A 162 -9.66 16.34 -4.44
N LYS A 163 -8.58 15.57 -4.44
CA LYS A 163 -7.76 15.27 -5.62
C LYS A 163 -8.13 13.94 -6.27
N GLN A 164 -8.69 13.02 -5.48
CA GLN A 164 -9.08 11.69 -5.93
C GLN A 164 -10.43 11.30 -5.33
N TYR A 165 -11.14 10.43 -6.03
CA TYR A 165 -12.37 9.82 -5.58
C TYR A 165 -12.27 8.32 -5.81
N VAL A 166 -12.69 7.54 -4.84
CA VAL A 166 -12.84 6.09 -5.00
C VAL A 166 -14.33 5.79 -5.08
N VAL A 167 -14.72 5.01 -6.06
CA VAL A 167 -16.09 4.52 -6.24
C VAL A 167 -16.09 3.05 -5.82
N TYR A 168 -16.87 2.74 -4.80
CA TYR A 168 -17.14 1.37 -4.37
C TYR A 168 -18.45 0.92 -5.02
N ILE A 169 -18.43 -0.28 -5.57
CA ILE A 169 -19.61 -0.92 -6.18
C ILE A 169 -19.82 -2.24 -5.44
N PHE A 170 -20.99 -2.41 -4.88
CA PHE A 170 -21.42 -3.60 -4.15
C PHE A 170 -22.60 -4.24 -4.87
N GLU A 171 -22.68 -5.55 -4.80
CA GLU A 171 -23.87 -6.29 -5.28
C GLU A 171 -25.05 -6.08 -4.31
N PRO A 172 -26.29 -6.18 -4.80
CA PRO A 172 -27.45 -6.07 -3.92
C PRO A 172 -27.42 -7.10 -2.79
N GLY A 173 -27.42 -6.62 -1.54
CA GLY A 173 -27.35 -7.46 -0.34
C GLY A 173 -25.95 -7.78 0.16
N GLU A 174 -24.91 -7.31 -0.53
CA GLU A 174 -23.53 -7.40 -0.06
C GLU A 174 -23.31 -6.45 1.12
N GLU A 175 -22.60 -6.92 2.14
CA GLU A 175 -22.22 -6.08 3.29
C GLU A 175 -21.18 -5.05 2.87
N ILE A 176 -21.40 -3.78 3.25
CA ILE A 176 -20.49 -2.70 2.92
C ILE A 176 -19.32 -2.71 3.91
N ASP A 177 -18.21 -3.29 3.51
CA ASP A 177 -16.93 -3.20 4.22
C ASP A 177 -16.02 -2.18 3.52
N LEU A 178 -15.63 -1.15 4.26
CA LEU A 178 -14.73 -0.08 3.81
C LEU A 178 -13.39 -0.08 4.58
N SER A 179 -13.09 -1.16 5.31
CA SER A 179 -11.84 -1.31 6.09
C SER A 179 -10.59 -1.50 5.21
#